data_875727a89ae471f023902f2b4c102238
#
_entry.id   875727a89ae471f023902f2b4c102238
#
_cell.length_a   1.000
_cell.length_b   1.000
_cell.length_c   1.000
_cell.angle_alpha   90.00
_cell.angle_beta   90.00
_cell.angle_gamma   90.00
#
_symmetry.space_group_name_H-M   'P 1'
#
loop_
_entity.id
_entity.type
_entity.pdbx_description
1 polymer ?
#
loop_
_entity_poly.entity_id
_entity_poly.type
_entity_poly.pdbx_seq_one_letter_code
_entity_poly.pdbx_strand_id
1 'polypeptide(L)'
;MKQLDVVNFALAKLGKAPVTGLDDEEVGAVLRAMWPSAVEYVVQEVKPVWAKRVAQLEGEEDLRLPGFVRSEALPEGCVDVVDVDGAGWCVFDGRLFWTGEGREVRVVYLVLSL
;
A
#
# COMPACT_ATOMS: atom_id res chain seq x y z
N MET A 1 -4.52 -14.82 -0.46
CA MET A 1 -5.52 -14.48 0.57
C MET A 1 -6.82 -14.11 -0.11
N LYS A 2 -7.92 -14.71 0.31
CA LYS A 2 -9.25 -14.42 -0.24
C LYS A 2 -9.85 -13.18 0.44
N GLN A 3 -10.83 -12.56 -0.22
CA GLN A 3 -11.53 -11.39 0.31
C GLN A 3 -12.11 -11.64 1.71
N LEU A 4 -12.71 -12.82 1.92
CA LEU A 4 -13.25 -13.21 3.22
C LEU A 4 -12.18 -13.27 4.31
N ASP A 5 -10.99 -13.72 3.99
CA ASP A 5 -9.86 -13.77 4.92
C ASP A 5 -9.45 -12.36 5.36
N VAL A 6 -9.43 -11.42 4.42
CA VAL A 6 -9.12 -10.00 4.70
C VAL A 6 -10.16 -9.42 5.65
N VAL A 7 -11.44 -9.67 5.40
CA VAL A 7 -12.55 -9.21 6.25
C VAL A 7 -12.40 -9.77 7.66
N ASN A 8 -12.18 -11.07 7.78
CA ASN A 8 -12.07 -11.71 9.09
C ASN A 8 -10.83 -11.26 9.85
N PHE A 9 -9.72 -10.99 9.17
CA PHE A 9 -8.54 -10.42 9.79
C PHE A 9 -8.85 -9.02 10.37
N ALA A 10 -9.53 -8.18 9.61
CA ALA A 10 -9.93 -6.85 10.05
C ALA A 10 -10.91 -6.92 11.23
N LEU A 11 -11.89 -7.82 11.18
CA LEU A 11 -12.85 -8.03 12.28
C LEU A 11 -12.15 -8.49 13.56
N ALA A 12 -11.19 -9.40 13.45
CA ALA A 12 -10.42 -9.86 14.60
C ALA A 12 -9.68 -8.71 15.29
N LYS A 13 -9.10 -7.80 14.51
CA LYS A 13 -8.42 -6.61 15.05
C LYS A 13 -9.37 -5.65 15.76
N LEU A 14 -10.63 -5.62 15.36
CA LEU A 14 -11.68 -4.82 16.01
C LEU A 14 -12.35 -5.55 17.18
N GLY A 15 -11.90 -6.75 17.52
CA GLY A 15 -12.53 -7.56 18.58
C GLY A 15 -13.88 -8.16 18.19
N LYS A 16 -14.15 -8.27 16.89
CA LYS A 16 -15.40 -8.82 16.36
C LYS A 16 -15.25 -10.29 15.98
N ALA A 17 -16.36 -11.04 16.05
CA ALA A 17 -16.37 -12.43 15.62
C ALA A 17 -16.19 -12.55 14.11
N PRO A 18 -15.55 -13.64 13.62
CA PRO A 18 -15.44 -13.87 12.18
C PRO A 18 -16.79 -14.16 11.56
N VAL A 19 -16.93 -13.86 10.27
CA VAL A 19 -18.12 -14.14 9.47
C VAL A 19 -17.83 -15.25 8.48
N THR A 20 -18.87 -15.98 8.07
CA THR A 20 -18.75 -17.09 7.12
C THR A 20 -19.02 -16.68 5.68
N GLY A 21 -19.56 -15.49 5.47
CA GLY A 21 -19.84 -14.94 4.15
C GLY A 21 -20.06 -13.44 4.23
N LEU A 22 -20.09 -12.79 3.06
CA LEU A 22 -20.25 -11.35 2.95
C LEU A 22 -21.71 -10.92 2.72
N ASP A 23 -22.65 -11.88 2.78
CA ASP A 23 -24.05 -11.65 2.45
C ASP A 23 -24.93 -11.30 3.66
N ASP A 24 -24.35 -11.26 4.85
CA ASP A 24 -25.06 -10.84 6.05
C ASP A 24 -25.34 -9.34 5.97
N GLU A 25 -26.63 -8.96 5.94
CA GLU A 25 -27.04 -7.56 5.76
C GLU A 25 -26.52 -6.64 6.86
N GLU A 26 -26.56 -7.10 8.10
CA GLU A 26 -26.11 -6.30 9.25
C GLU A 26 -24.59 -6.09 9.23
N VAL A 27 -23.85 -7.16 9.00
CA VAL A 27 -22.39 -7.11 8.86
C VAL A 27 -22.01 -6.42 7.56
N GLY A 28 -22.73 -6.68 6.48
CA GLY A 28 -22.44 -6.10 5.17
C GLY A 28 -22.52 -4.58 5.14
N ALA A 29 -23.48 -3.98 5.85
CA ALA A 29 -23.60 -2.52 5.93
C ALA A 29 -22.40 -1.91 6.67
N VAL A 30 -21.97 -2.51 7.77
CA VAL A 30 -20.81 -2.06 8.55
C VAL A 30 -19.52 -2.22 7.73
N LEU A 31 -19.37 -3.36 7.07
CA LEU A 31 -18.19 -3.64 6.25
C LEU A 31 -18.07 -2.69 5.06
N ARG A 32 -19.18 -2.36 4.39
CA ARG A 32 -19.16 -1.40 3.28
C ARG A 32 -18.68 -0.02 3.72
N ALA A 33 -19.12 0.41 4.91
CA ALA A 33 -18.70 1.70 5.47
C ALA A 33 -17.22 1.70 5.87
N MET A 34 -16.73 0.59 6.42
CA MET A 34 -15.37 0.45 6.95
C MET A 34 -14.38 -0.16 5.95
N TRP A 35 -14.88 -0.68 4.83
CA TRP A 35 -14.11 -1.51 3.91
C TRP A 35 -12.82 -0.86 3.42
N PRO A 36 -12.81 0.39 2.93
CA PRO A 36 -11.58 0.98 2.44
C PRO A 36 -10.49 1.04 3.50
N SER A 37 -10.84 1.46 4.73
CA SER A 37 -9.88 1.56 5.83
C SER A 37 -9.42 0.19 6.33
N ALA A 38 -10.33 -0.78 6.40
CA ALA A 38 -10.01 -2.14 6.83
C ALA A 38 -9.07 -2.83 5.85
N VAL A 39 -9.33 -2.70 4.55
CA VAL A 39 -8.47 -3.29 3.51
C VAL A 39 -7.10 -2.63 3.50
N GLU A 40 -7.05 -1.31 3.59
CA GLU A 40 -5.79 -0.57 3.67
C GLU A 40 -4.96 -1.03 4.86
N TYR A 41 -5.58 -1.17 6.03
CA TYR A 41 -4.91 -1.66 7.23
C TYR A 41 -4.34 -3.06 7.05
N VAL A 42 -5.13 -3.98 6.51
CA VAL A 42 -4.70 -5.37 6.27
C VAL A 42 -3.56 -5.42 5.25
N VAL A 43 -3.66 -4.64 4.17
CA VAL A 43 -2.62 -4.59 3.15
C VAL A 43 -1.30 -4.09 3.74
N GLN A 44 -1.34 -3.06 4.57
CA GLN A 44 -0.15 -2.52 5.22
C GLN A 44 0.47 -3.49 6.23
N GLU A 45 -0.36 -4.19 7.01
CA GLU A 45 0.11 -5.12 8.04
C GLU A 45 0.59 -6.46 7.48
N VAL A 46 -0.21 -7.05 6.60
CA VAL A 46 0.05 -8.41 6.08
C VAL A 46 0.93 -8.38 4.85
N LYS A 47 0.86 -7.30 4.05
CA LYS A 47 1.61 -7.14 2.79
C LYS A 47 1.41 -8.37 1.89
N PRO A 48 0.15 -8.74 1.58
CA PRO A 48 -0.12 -9.96 0.83
C PRO A 48 0.43 -9.86 -0.60
N VAL A 49 0.83 -10.98 -1.15
CA VAL A 49 1.43 -11.07 -2.48
C VAL A 49 0.50 -10.47 -3.56
N TRP A 50 -0.82 -10.70 -3.44
CA TRP A 50 -1.79 -10.18 -4.43
C TRP A 50 -1.87 -8.65 -4.45
N ALA A 51 -1.46 -7.98 -3.37
CA ALA A 51 -1.44 -6.52 -3.30
C ALA A 51 -0.12 -5.92 -3.79
N LYS A 52 0.94 -6.72 -3.93
CA LYS A 52 2.25 -6.23 -4.34
C LYS A 52 2.30 -5.96 -5.84
N ARG A 53 2.92 -4.86 -6.20
CA ARG A 53 3.22 -4.48 -7.59
C ARG A 53 4.68 -4.05 -7.69
N VAL A 54 5.21 -4.16 -8.87
CA VAL A 54 6.56 -3.70 -9.18
C VAL A 54 6.46 -2.69 -10.31
N ALA A 55 7.10 -1.56 -10.15
CA ALA A 55 7.19 -0.54 -11.19
C ALA A 55 8.62 -0.02 -11.27
N GLN A 56 8.99 0.44 -12.46
CA GLN A 56 10.23 1.15 -12.67
C GLN A 56 9.87 2.64 -12.78
N LEU A 57 10.42 3.44 -11.88
CA LEU A 57 10.17 4.87 -11.84
C LEU A 57 11.40 5.62 -12.37
N GLU A 58 11.16 6.59 -13.23
CA GLU A 58 12.19 7.50 -13.72
C GLU A 58 12.03 8.83 -13.00
N GLY A 59 13.04 9.20 -12.20
CA GLY A 59 12.96 10.38 -11.36
C GLY A 59 13.56 11.63 -11.97
N GLU A 60 12.98 12.75 -11.62
CA GLU A 60 13.51 14.07 -11.90
C GLU A 60 14.35 14.56 -10.73
N GLU A 61 15.28 15.46 -10.99
CA GLU A 61 16.05 16.11 -9.93
C GLU A 61 15.10 16.85 -8.98
N ASP A 62 15.23 16.58 -7.69
CA ASP A 62 14.41 17.21 -6.66
C ASP A 62 15.24 17.33 -5.38
N LEU A 63 15.61 18.53 -5.03
CA LEU A 63 16.48 18.83 -3.90
C LEU A 63 15.73 19.34 -2.67
N ARG A 64 14.40 19.22 -2.65
CA ARG A 64 13.58 19.72 -1.52
C ARG A 64 13.90 19.04 -0.19
N LEU A 65 14.30 17.76 -0.22
CA LEU A 65 14.66 17.02 1.00
C LEU A 65 16.18 16.84 1.07
N PRO A 66 16.82 17.24 2.19
CA PRO A 66 18.25 17.03 2.37
C PRO A 66 18.61 15.53 2.30
N GLY A 67 19.65 15.22 1.54
CA GLY A 67 20.12 13.85 1.37
C GLY A 67 19.46 13.07 0.23
N PHE A 68 18.42 13.63 -0.39
CA PHE A 68 17.73 13.01 -1.53
C PHE A 68 17.93 13.89 -2.76
N VAL A 69 18.07 13.26 -3.91
CA VAL A 69 18.43 13.99 -5.15
C VAL A 69 17.38 13.85 -6.25
N ARG A 70 16.52 12.85 -6.17
CA ARG A 70 15.50 12.60 -7.20
C ARG A 70 14.17 12.23 -6.56
N SER A 71 13.10 12.52 -7.30
CA SER A 71 11.75 12.11 -6.91
C SER A 71 10.87 11.83 -8.11
N GLU A 72 9.82 11.07 -7.88
CA GLU A 72 8.76 10.82 -8.84
C GLU A 72 7.45 10.64 -8.08
N ALA A 73 6.34 11.00 -8.71
CA ALA A 73 5.02 10.75 -8.15
C ALA A 73 4.83 9.25 -7.90
N LEU A 74 4.18 8.91 -6.79
CA LEU A 74 3.86 7.52 -6.49
C LEU A 74 2.95 6.95 -7.58
N PRO A 75 3.09 5.64 -7.90
CA PRO A 75 2.16 4.98 -8.83
C PRO A 75 0.71 5.15 -8.39
N GLU A 76 -0.20 5.21 -9.36
CA GLU A 76 -1.62 5.31 -9.07
C GLU A 76 -2.09 4.13 -8.23
N GLY A 77 -2.89 4.42 -7.20
CA GLY A 77 -3.40 3.41 -6.28
C GLY A 77 -2.40 2.91 -5.25
N CYS A 78 -1.20 3.48 -5.20
CA CYS A 78 -0.20 3.09 -4.21
C CYS A 78 -0.68 3.42 -2.80
N VAL A 79 -0.70 2.40 -1.94
CA VAL A 79 -1.03 2.53 -0.51
C VAL A 79 0.24 2.69 0.31
N ASP A 80 1.27 1.94 -0.04
CA ASP A 80 2.53 1.95 0.69
C ASP A 80 3.67 1.47 -0.22
N VAL A 81 4.87 1.94 0.05
CA VAL A 81 6.09 1.47 -0.62
C VAL A 81 6.75 0.43 0.29
N VAL A 82 7.08 -0.72 -0.28
CA VAL A 82 7.72 -1.82 0.46
C VAL A 82 9.22 -1.73 0.36
N ASP A 83 9.74 -1.51 -0.83
CA ASP A 83 11.17 -1.50 -1.07
C ASP A 83 11.52 -0.73 -2.34
N VAL A 84 12.74 -0.18 -2.37
CA VAL A 84 13.31 0.48 -3.53
C VAL A 84 14.70 -0.10 -3.76
N ASP A 85 14.91 -0.67 -4.93
CA ASP A 85 16.14 -1.40 -5.25
C ASP A 85 17.35 -0.45 -5.35
N GLY A 86 18.36 -0.73 -4.55
CA GLY A 86 19.67 -0.10 -4.66
C GLY A 86 19.77 1.34 -4.16
N ALA A 87 18.78 1.86 -3.45
CA ALA A 87 18.80 3.24 -3.00
C ALA A 87 18.19 3.41 -1.60
N GLY A 88 18.64 4.42 -0.88
CA GLY A 88 17.89 4.93 0.26
C GLY A 88 16.68 5.71 -0.23
N TRP A 89 15.57 5.65 0.46
CA TRP A 89 14.33 6.25 -0.01
C TRP A 89 13.43 6.73 1.13
N CYS A 90 12.54 7.65 0.80
CA CYS A 90 11.44 8.03 1.68
C CYS A 90 10.25 8.50 0.83
N VAL A 91 9.07 8.54 1.45
CA VAL A 91 7.85 9.08 0.84
C VAL A 91 7.53 10.40 1.52
N PHE A 92 7.36 11.43 0.71
CA PHE A 92 7.02 12.78 1.17
C PHE A 92 6.19 13.49 0.11
N ASP A 93 5.14 14.16 0.53
CA ASP A 93 4.27 14.95 -0.34
C ASP A 93 3.74 14.17 -1.56
N GLY A 94 3.32 12.90 -1.34
CA GLY A 94 2.79 12.05 -2.39
C GLY A 94 3.82 11.60 -3.43
N ARG A 95 5.10 11.76 -3.14
CA ARG A 95 6.20 11.43 -4.03
C ARG A 95 7.19 10.50 -3.34
N LEU A 96 7.83 9.65 -4.14
CA LEU A 96 8.94 8.85 -3.70
C LEU A 96 10.24 9.61 -3.97
N PHE A 97 11.03 9.81 -2.94
CA PHE A 97 12.37 10.39 -3.03
C PHE A 97 13.40 9.29 -2.85
N TRP A 98 14.49 9.34 -3.61
CA TRP A 98 15.58 8.39 -3.43
C TRP A 98 16.96 9.02 -3.58
N THR A 99 17.95 8.30 -3.04
CA THR A 99 19.36 8.66 -3.11
C THR A 99 20.00 7.99 -4.34
N GLY A 100 21.20 8.39 -4.67
CA GLY A 100 21.98 7.78 -5.74
C GLY A 100 21.83 8.51 -7.06
N GLU A 101 22.71 8.16 -7.99
CA GLU A 101 22.85 8.87 -9.26
C GLU A 101 21.91 8.32 -10.35
N GLY A 102 21.33 7.16 -10.13
CA GLY A 102 20.44 6.53 -11.11
C GLY A 102 19.13 7.28 -11.27
N ARG A 103 18.73 7.55 -12.52
CA ARG A 103 17.44 8.16 -12.83
C ARG A 103 16.29 7.20 -12.66
N GLU A 104 16.55 5.90 -12.80
CA GLU A 104 15.54 4.85 -12.71
C GLU A 104 15.75 4.01 -11.46
N VAL A 105 14.65 3.69 -10.78
CA VAL A 105 14.64 2.75 -9.67
C VAL A 105 13.50 1.77 -9.83
N ARG A 106 13.72 0.55 -9.35
CA ARG A 106 12.66 -0.45 -9.24
C ARG A 106 12.02 -0.31 -7.87
N VAL A 107 10.72 -0.18 -7.86
CA VAL A 107 9.93 0.02 -6.63
C VAL A 107 8.96 -1.13 -6.46
N VAL A 108 8.94 -1.71 -5.27
CA VAL A 108 7.90 -2.66 -4.85
C VAL A 108 6.92 -1.90 -3.97
N TYR A 109 5.65 -1.93 -4.33
CA TYR A 109 4.63 -1.18 -3.62
C TYR A 109 3.33 -1.98 -3.50
N LEU A 110 2.45 -1.51 -2.63
CA LEU A 110 1.17 -2.15 -2.35
C LEU A 110 0.03 -1.33 -2.93
N VAL A 111 -0.95 -2.02 -3.49
CA VAL A 111 -2.17 -1.41 -4.02
C VAL A 111 -3.41 -2.03 -3.37
N LEU A 112 -4.49 -1.25 -3.31
CA LEU A 112 -5.81 -1.74 -2.95
C LEU A 112 -6.50 -2.25 -4.21
N SER A 113 -6.31 -3.53 -4.53
CA SER A 113 -6.94 -4.17 -5.68
C SER A 113 -7.52 -5.50 -5.21
N LEU A 114 -8.81 -5.51 -5.03
CA LEU A 114 -9.56 -6.71 -4.65
C LEU A 114 -10.43 -7.20 -5.81
#